data_dffa2311b6f3f7f3d8992b4125d0f3ed
#
_entry.id   dffa2311b6f3f7f3d8992b4125d0f3ed
#
_cell.length_a   1.000
_cell.length_b   1.000
_cell.length_c   1.000
_cell.angle_alpha   90.00
_cell.angle_beta   90.00
_cell.angle_gamma   90.00
#
_symmetry.space_group_name_H-M   'P 1'
#
loop_
_entity.id
_entity.type
_entity.pdbx_description
1 polymer ?
#
loop_
_entity_poly.entity_id
_entity_poly.type
_entity_poly.pdbx_seq_one_letter_code
_entity_poly.pdbx_strand_id
1 'polypeptide(L)'
;MCIRDSCGSEDDVKAEIARLVSQKFITEEQGKLADSGKIAALFDTEIGRKLRAGCPCLREFKFSILDDGSHYGDGLEGEQVLLQGVVDCALLEKDGIIVLDFKTDHVTESTVAGAAERYRLQVQTYAEALSRIYEMPVKAKYLYFFQLGRFMEV
;
A
#
# COMPACT_ATOMS: atom_id res chain seq x y z
N MET A 1 6.59 -4.05 1.77
CA MET A 1 6.72 -5.32 0.99
C MET A 1 8.01 -5.28 0.17
N CYS A 2 8.96 -6.18 0.46
CA CYS A 2 10.32 -6.15 -0.13
C CYS A 2 10.44 -6.90 -1.48
N ILE A 3 9.35 -7.17 -2.18
CA ILE A 3 9.36 -7.86 -3.46
C ILE A 3 9.77 -6.89 -4.58
N ARG A 4 10.75 -7.30 -5.37
CA ARG A 4 11.25 -6.48 -6.48
C ARG A 4 10.21 -6.36 -7.59
N ASP A 5 10.15 -5.20 -8.24
CA ASP A 5 9.25 -4.92 -9.38
C ASP A 5 9.50 -5.79 -10.60
N SER A 6 10.65 -6.48 -10.64
CA SER A 6 11.03 -7.38 -11.71
C SER A 6 10.34 -8.75 -11.65
N CYS A 7 9.55 -9.03 -10.60
CA CYS A 7 8.78 -10.28 -10.50
C CYS A 7 7.68 -10.27 -11.56
N GLY A 8 7.87 -11.01 -12.65
CA GLY A 8 6.92 -11.12 -13.76
C GLY A 8 6.07 -12.39 -13.71
N SER A 9 6.45 -13.37 -12.90
CA SER A 9 5.82 -14.68 -12.79
C SER A 9 5.80 -15.17 -11.35
N GLU A 10 5.01 -16.22 -11.10
CA GLU A 10 5.02 -16.90 -9.79
C GLU A 10 6.41 -17.48 -9.46
N ASP A 11 7.14 -17.96 -10.45
CA ASP A 11 8.49 -18.50 -10.24
C ASP A 11 9.49 -17.40 -9.84
N ASP A 12 9.35 -16.19 -10.38
CA ASP A 12 10.15 -15.04 -9.93
C ASP A 12 9.85 -14.69 -8.47
N VAL A 13 8.57 -14.73 -8.08
CA VAL A 13 8.15 -14.50 -6.68
C VAL A 13 8.73 -15.57 -5.76
N LYS A 14 8.70 -16.85 -6.14
CA LYS A 14 9.32 -17.95 -5.37
C LYS A 14 10.83 -17.75 -5.23
N ALA A 15 11.50 -17.38 -6.30
CA ALA A 15 12.93 -17.10 -6.29
C ALA A 15 13.27 -15.92 -5.36
N GLU A 16 12.45 -14.87 -5.37
CA GLU A 16 12.64 -13.71 -4.49
C GLU A 16 12.37 -14.06 -3.02
N ILE A 17 11.34 -14.86 -2.72
CA ILE A 17 11.09 -15.37 -1.35
C ILE A 17 12.31 -16.17 -0.87
N ALA A 18 12.82 -17.08 -1.70
CA ALA A 18 14.01 -17.87 -1.35
C ALA A 18 15.24 -16.98 -1.11
N ARG A 19 15.43 -15.93 -1.89
CA ARG A 19 16.48 -14.94 -1.69
C ARG A 19 16.33 -14.21 -0.35
N LEU A 20 15.11 -13.73 -0.02
CA LEU A 20 14.83 -13.04 1.25
C LEU A 20 15.11 -13.94 2.46
N VAL A 21 14.76 -15.22 2.38
CA VAL A 21 15.09 -16.22 3.41
C VAL A 21 16.60 -16.40 3.52
N SER A 22 17.29 -16.63 2.39
CA SER A 22 18.76 -16.84 2.38
C SER A 22 19.53 -15.66 2.93
N GLN A 23 19.06 -14.44 2.70
CA GLN A 23 19.64 -13.20 3.20
C GLN A 23 19.13 -12.81 4.60
N LYS A 24 18.32 -13.65 5.23
CA LYS A 24 17.77 -13.44 6.59
C LYS A 24 16.90 -12.17 6.74
N PHE A 25 16.30 -11.68 5.67
CA PHE A 25 15.27 -10.61 5.73
C PHE A 25 13.95 -11.15 6.28
N ILE A 26 13.67 -12.43 6.01
CA ILE A 26 12.52 -13.16 6.56
C ILE A 26 12.99 -14.53 7.03
N THR A 27 12.25 -15.15 7.96
CA THR A 27 12.51 -16.52 8.40
C THR A 27 12.02 -17.56 7.38
N GLU A 28 12.51 -18.81 7.49
CA GLU A 28 11.99 -19.92 6.67
C GLU A 28 10.49 -20.14 6.87
N GLU A 29 10.00 -19.97 8.11
CA GLU A 29 8.58 -20.09 8.42
C GLU A 29 7.77 -18.99 7.73
N GLN A 30 8.24 -17.75 7.78
CA GLN A 30 7.61 -16.64 7.06
C GLN A 30 7.63 -16.85 5.54
N GLY A 31 8.73 -17.37 5.00
CA GLY A 31 8.81 -17.73 3.59
C GLY A 31 7.79 -18.80 3.17
N LYS A 32 7.56 -19.81 4.01
CA LYS A 32 6.55 -20.86 3.77
C LYS A 32 5.11 -20.37 3.84
N LEU A 33 4.84 -19.33 4.64
CA LEU A 33 3.53 -18.69 4.76
C LEU A 33 3.21 -17.74 3.59
N ALA A 34 4.22 -17.32 2.85
CA ALA A 34 4.05 -16.43 1.72
C ALA A 34 3.44 -17.18 0.52
N ASP A 35 2.21 -16.84 0.14
CA ASP A 35 1.52 -17.39 -1.02
C ASP A 35 2.03 -16.73 -2.30
N SER A 36 2.94 -17.41 -3.00
CA SER A 36 3.57 -16.90 -4.23
C SER A 36 2.57 -16.62 -5.35
N GLY A 37 1.51 -17.44 -5.44
CA GLY A 37 0.47 -17.24 -6.45
C GLY A 37 -0.35 -15.96 -6.20
N LYS A 38 -0.75 -15.71 -4.94
CA LYS A 38 -1.46 -14.48 -4.57
C LYS A 38 -0.60 -13.23 -4.74
N ILE A 39 0.70 -13.34 -4.47
CA ILE A 39 1.63 -12.24 -4.70
C ILE A 39 1.81 -11.99 -6.19
N ALA A 40 1.96 -13.04 -7.00
CA ALA A 40 2.10 -12.91 -8.46
C ALA A 40 0.84 -12.29 -9.09
N ALA A 41 -0.35 -12.63 -8.61
CA ALA A 41 -1.61 -12.07 -9.09
C ALA A 41 -1.67 -10.52 -9.00
N LEU A 42 -0.99 -9.91 -8.03
CA LEU A 42 -0.87 -8.45 -7.95
C LEU A 42 -0.25 -7.87 -9.25
N PHE A 43 0.78 -8.53 -9.78
CA PHE A 43 1.52 -8.05 -10.95
C PHE A 43 0.76 -8.24 -12.26
N ASP A 44 -0.29 -9.05 -12.28
CA ASP A 44 -1.20 -9.22 -13.43
C ASP A 44 -2.27 -8.13 -13.52
N THR A 45 -2.44 -7.36 -12.45
CA THR A 45 -3.35 -6.21 -12.42
C THR A 45 -2.82 -5.04 -13.26
N GLU A 46 -3.68 -4.06 -13.57
CA GLU A 46 -3.25 -2.82 -14.25
C GLU A 46 -2.19 -2.08 -13.43
N ILE A 47 -2.39 -1.96 -12.12
CA ILE A 47 -1.44 -1.30 -11.22
C ILE A 47 -0.12 -2.08 -11.13
N GLY A 48 -0.20 -3.40 -11.03
CA GLY A 48 0.99 -4.25 -11.02
C GLY A 48 1.80 -4.14 -12.32
N ARG A 49 1.13 -4.02 -13.46
CA ARG A 49 1.80 -3.75 -14.76
C ARG A 49 2.51 -2.40 -14.78
N LYS A 50 1.91 -1.35 -14.20
CA LYS A 50 2.55 -0.03 -14.07
C LYS A 50 3.82 -0.11 -13.20
N LEU A 51 3.76 -0.85 -12.08
CA LEU A 51 4.92 -1.09 -11.21
C LEU A 51 6.06 -1.79 -11.99
N ARG A 52 5.74 -2.85 -12.75
CA ARG A 52 6.74 -3.56 -13.58
C ARG A 52 7.29 -2.71 -14.72
N ALA A 53 6.50 -1.81 -15.27
CA ALA A 53 6.92 -0.89 -16.33
C ALA A 53 7.86 0.22 -15.83
N GLY A 54 8.19 0.23 -14.52
CA GLY A 54 9.10 1.21 -13.93
C GLY A 54 8.44 2.56 -13.62
N CYS A 55 7.11 2.59 -13.42
CA CYS A 55 6.45 3.78 -12.90
C CYS A 55 7.11 4.20 -11.59
N PRO A 56 7.52 5.47 -11.43
CA PRO A 56 8.08 5.95 -10.18
C PRO A 56 7.15 5.64 -9.01
N CYS A 57 7.67 4.98 -7.99
CA CYS A 57 6.88 4.63 -6.83
C CYS A 57 7.63 4.84 -5.51
N LEU A 58 6.88 5.24 -4.50
CA LEU A 58 7.30 5.25 -3.12
C LEU A 58 6.95 3.89 -2.51
N ARG A 59 7.81 3.39 -1.63
CA ARG A 59 7.59 2.13 -0.91
C ARG A 59 7.97 2.30 0.53
N GLU A 60 7.09 1.82 1.42
CA GLU A 60 7.27 1.96 2.87
C GLU A 60 7.67 3.41 3.23
N PHE A 61 6.98 4.36 2.60
CA PHE A 61 7.29 5.78 2.72
C PHE A 61 6.82 6.30 4.06
N LYS A 62 7.78 6.65 4.91
CA LYS A 62 7.52 7.24 6.22
C LYS A 62 7.25 8.73 6.08
N PHE A 63 6.17 9.20 6.68
CA PHE A 63 5.85 10.62 6.73
C PHE A 63 5.63 11.10 8.16
N SER A 64 5.84 12.38 8.35
CA SER A 64 5.56 13.10 9.59
C SER A 64 5.16 14.52 9.20
N ILE A 65 3.91 14.88 9.39
CA ILE A 65 3.37 16.21 9.05
C ILE A 65 2.62 16.79 10.24
N LEU A 66 2.61 18.12 10.32
CA LEU A 66 1.73 18.84 11.26
C LEU A 66 0.43 19.19 10.56
N ASP A 67 -0.67 19.00 11.25
CA ASP A 67 -2.01 19.34 10.80
C ASP A 67 -2.76 20.17 11.84
N ASP A 68 -3.79 20.91 11.41
CA ASP A 68 -4.59 21.73 12.30
C ASP A 68 -5.48 20.87 13.19
N GLY A 69 -5.43 21.11 14.49
CA GLY A 69 -6.20 20.35 15.48
C GLY A 69 -7.71 20.43 15.27
N SER A 70 -8.22 21.49 14.63
CA SER A 70 -9.64 21.65 14.34
C SER A 70 -10.22 20.53 13.47
N HIS A 71 -9.37 19.81 12.70
CA HIS A 71 -9.78 18.64 11.91
C HIS A 71 -10.08 17.41 12.78
N TYR A 72 -9.68 17.42 14.08
CA TYR A 72 -9.72 16.24 14.95
C TYR A 72 -10.68 16.38 16.15
N GLY A 73 -11.16 17.57 16.43
CA GLY A 73 -12.12 17.77 17.49
C GLY A 73 -12.37 19.23 17.83
N ASP A 74 -13.54 19.48 18.46
CA ASP A 74 -13.91 20.81 18.93
C ASP A 74 -12.97 21.26 20.05
N GLY A 75 -12.55 22.53 20.02
CA GLY A 75 -11.67 23.11 21.03
C GLY A 75 -10.17 22.87 20.79
N LEU A 76 -9.80 22.30 19.65
CA LEU A 76 -8.41 22.11 19.22
C LEU A 76 -7.97 23.13 18.13
N GLU A 77 -8.75 24.18 17.92
CA GLU A 77 -8.43 25.26 17.00
C GLU A 77 -7.13 25.96 17.41
N GLY A 78 -6.20 26.05 16.49
CA GLY A 78 -4.87 26.63 16.72
C GLY A 78 -3.85 25.70 17.37
N GLU A 79 -4.27 24.51 17.78
CA GLU A 79 -3.33 23.44 18.15
C GLU A 79 -2.81 22.72 16.91
N GLN A 80 -1.60 22.18 17.02
CA GLN A 80 -1.02 21.36 15.95
C GLN A 80 -0.99 19.89 16.34
N VAL A 81 -1.56 19.05 15.49
CA VAL A 81 -1.54 17.60 15.64
C VAL A 81 -0.46 17.00 14.73
N LEU A 82 0.42 16.20 15.32
CA LEU A 82 1.45 15.49 14.58
C LEU A 82 0.85 14.21 13.99
N LEU A 83 0.77 14.14 12.66
CA LEU A 83 0.40 12.93 11.94
C LEU A 83 1.64 12.20 11.46
N GLN A 84 1.73 10.93 11.80
CA GLN A 84 2.81 10.05 11.37
C GLN A 84 2.26 8.76 10.80
N GLY A 85 2.93 8.23 9.79
CA GLY A 85 2.52 6.96 9.20
C GLY A 85 3.56 6.41 8.24
N VAL A 86 3.25 5.22 7.73
CA VAL A 86 4.02 4.56 6.68
C VAL A 86 3.06 4.19 5.57
N VAL A 87 3.26 4.76 4.39
CA VAL A 87 2.50 4.41 3.19
C VAL A 87 3.16 3.20 2.55
N ASP A 88 2.43 2.10 2.38
CA ASP A 88 2.98 0.86 1.82
C ASP A 88 3.52 1.07 0.41
N CYS A 89 2.71 1.69 -0.44
CA CYS A 89 3.10 2.00 -1.82
C CYS A 89 2.33 3.21 -2.35
N ALA A 90 3.00 4.06 -3.14
CA ALA A 90 2.33 5.10 -3.92
C ALA A 90 3.00 5.24 -5.28
N LEU A 91 2.22 5.23 -6.36
CA LEU A 91 2.72 5.53 -7.69
C LEU A 91 2.65 7.03 -7.95
N LEU A 92 3.74 7.57 -8.48
CA LEU A 92 3.84 8.97 -8.86
C LEU A 92 3.70 9.09 -10.38
N GLU A 93 2.50 9.37 -10.84
CA GLU A 93 2.21 9.60 -12.25
C GLU A 93 2.21 11.10 -12.57
N LYS A 94 2.32 11.47 -13.83
CA LYS A 94 2.39 12.89 -14.23
C LYS A 94 1.16 13.71 -13.84
N ASP A 95 0.01 13.06 -13.74
CA ASP A 95 -1.30 13.66 -13.48
C ASP A 95 -1.81 13.44 -12.05
N GLY A 96 -1.02 12.81 -11.20
CA GLY A 96 -1.39 12.60 -9.80
C GLY A 96 -0.81 11.33 -9.19
N ILE A 97 -1.13 11.16 -7.90
CA ILE A 97 -0.65 10.06 -7.06
C ILE A 97 -1.73 8.99 -6.97
N ILE A 98 -1.32 7.71 -7.04
CA ILE A 98 -2.16 6.56 -6.70
C ILE A 98 -1.63 5.99 -5.39
N VAL A 99 -2.43 5.99 -4.35
CA VAL A 99 -2.08 5.43 -3.03
C VAL A 99 -2.55 3.99 -2.94
N LEU A 100 -1.66 3.11 -2.49
CA LEU A 100 -1.93 1.68 -2.33
C LEU A 100 -1.59 1.25 -0.91
N ASP A 101 -2.47 0.48 -0.31
CA ASP A 101 -2.24 -0.13 0.98
C ASP A 101 -2.58 -1.63 0.90
N PHE A 102 -1.68 -2.48 1.39
CA PHE A 102 -1.76 -3.92 1.23
C PHE A 102 -2.33 -4.59 2.48
N LYS A 103 -3.36 -5.41 2.29
CA LYS A 103 -4.06 -6.09 3.37
C LYS A 103 -3.98 -7.60 3.26
N THR A 104 -3.56 -8.24 4.33
CA THR A 104 -3.48 -9.71 4.46
C THR A 104 -4.66 -10.31 5.24
N ASP A 105 -5.66 -9.49 5.54
CA ASP A 105 -6.87 -9.91 6.26
C ASP A 105 -7.58 -11.06 5.55
N HIS A 106 -8.12 -11.98 6.36
CA HIS A 106 -9.02 -12.99 5.87
C HIS A 106 -10.39 -12.39 5.57
N VAL A 107 -10.63 -12.09 4.31
CA VAL A 107 -11.89 -11.51 3.81
C VAL A 107 -12.52 -12.39 2.75
N THR A 108 -13.84 -12.30 2.65
CA THR A 108 -14.65 -12.95 1.60
C THR A 108 -15.33 -11.87 0.76
N GLU A 109 -15.97 -12.26 -0.33
CA GLU A 109 -16.76 -11.34 -1.16
C GLU A 109 -17.84 -10.59 -0.35
N SER A 110 -18.41 -11.24 0.66
CA SER A 110 -19.44 -10.64 1.52
C SER A 110 -18.89 -9.72 2.61
N THR A 111 -17.64 -9.85 3.00
CA THR A 111 -17.05 -9.09 4.14
C THR A 111 -16.05 -8.03 3.71
N VAL A 112 -15.58 -8.06 2.46
CA VAL A 112 -14.53 -7.16 1.97
C VAL A 112 -14.92 -5.68 2.01
N ALA A 113 -16.18 -5.36 1.72
CA ALA A 113 -16.66 -3.97 1.78
C ALA A 113 -16.58 -3.38 3.19
N GLY A 114 -17.01 -4.16 4.20
CA GLY A 114 -16.88 -3.75 5.61
C GLY A 114 -15.43 -3.68 6.09
N ALA A 115 -14.56 -4.53 5.55
CA ALA A 115 -13.12 -4.44 5.81
C ALA A 115 -12.53 -3.17 5.18
N ALA A 116 -12.86 -2.86 3.95
CA ALA A 116 -12.41 -1.66 3.25
C ALA A 116 -12.81 -0.38 3.99
N GLU A 117 -14.05 -0.33 4.51
CA GLU A 117 -14.53 0.83 5.27
C GLU A 117 -13.70 1.09 6.53
N ARG A 118 -13.25 0.05 7.24
CA ARG A 118 -12.38 0.22 8.43
C ARG A 118 -11.03 0.86 8.11
N TYR A 119 -10.53 0.68 6.89
CA TYR A 119 -9.24 1.22 6.45
C TYR A 119 -9.36 2.55 5.69
N ARG A 120 -10.58 3.00 5.39
CA ARG A 120 -10.83 4.24 4.62
C ARG A 120 -10.11 5.44 5.21
N LEU A 121 -10.25 5.67 6.52
CA LEU A 121 -9.63 6.82 7.18
C LEU A 121 -8.10 6.76 7.11
N GLN A 122 -7.50 5.57 7.29
CA GLN A 122 -6.05 5.39 7.18
C GLN A 122 -5.54 5.80 5.79
N VAL A 123 -6.17 5.30 4.73
CA VAL A 123 -5.75 5.59 3.35
C VAL A 123 -6.03 7.05 2.99
N GLN A 124 -7.09 7.65 3.52
CA GLN A 124 -7.38 9.07 3.35
C GLN A 124 -6.26 9.93 3.98
N THR A 125 -5.84 9.63 5.21
CA THR A 125 -4.73 10.32 5.88
C THR A 125 -3.43 10.20 5.07
N TYR A 126 -3.15 9.03 4.49
CA TYR A 126 -1.99 8.84 3.62
C TYR A 126 -2.07 9.70 2.36
N ALA A 127 -3.25 9.76 1.74
CA ALA A 127 -3.48 10.57 0.55
C ALA A 127 -3.28 12.06 0.82
N GLU A 128 -3.80 12.58 1.92
CA GLU A 128 -3.64 13.97 2.35
C GLU A 128 -2.17 14.31 2.62
N ALA A 129 -1.46 13.42 3.35
CA ALA A 129 -0.05 13.60 3.63
C ALA A 129 0.79 13.66 2.34
N LEU A 130 0.59 12.70 1.43
CA LEU A 130 1.32 12.66 0.17
C LEU A 130 0.99 13.85 -0.74
N SER A 131 -0.29 14.24 -0.82
CA SER A 131 -0.71 15.40 -1.60
C SER A 131 -0.02 16.68 -1.14
N ARG A 132 0.13 16.86 0.18
CA ARG A 132 0.82 18.03 0.77
C ARG A 132 2.33 17.95 0.55
N ILE A 133 2.95 16.78 0.73
CA ILE A 133 4.41 16.60 0.61
C ILE A 133 4.88 16.79 -0.84
N TYR A 134 4.12 16.25 -1.79
CA TYR A 134 4.49 16.27 -3.21
C TYR A 134 3.84 17.39 -4.02
N GLU A 135 2.96 18.16 -3.39
CA GLU A 135 2.18 19.22 -4.05
C GLU A 135 1.45 18.71 -5.31
N MET A 136 0.95 17.48 -5.22
CA MET A 136 0.27 16.77 -6.31
C MET A 136 -1.09 16.24 -5.85
N PRO A 137 -2.11 16.22 -6.74
CA PRO A 137 -3.39 15.62 -6.40
C PRO A 137 -3.26 14.10 -6.25
N VAL A 138 -3.99 13.53 -5.30
CA VAL A 138 -4.22 12.08 -5.25
C VAL A 138 -5.44 11.74 -6.10
N LYS A 139 -5.25 10.96 -7.16
CA LYS A 139 -6.29 10.62 -8.13
C LYS A 139 -7.01 9.30 -7.84
N ALA A 140 -6.38 8.43 -7.07
CA ALA A 140 -6.99 7.17 -6.67
C ALA A 140 -6.37 6.64 -5.37
N LYS A 141 -7.18 5.93 -4.61
CA LYS A 141 -6.80 5.30 -3.34
C LYS A 141 -7.32 3.86 -3.35
N TYR A 142 -6.44 2.89 -3.17
CA TYR A 142 -6.78 1.48 -3.23
C TYR A 142 -6.28 0.70 -2.02
N LEU A 143 -7.11 -0.24 -1.59
CA LEU A 143 -6.72 -1.36 -0.74
C LEU A 143 -6.57 -2.60 -1.63
N TYR A 144 -5.44 -3.30 -1.53
CA TYR A 144 -5.26 -4.59 -2.17
C TYR A 144 -5.38 -5.71 -1.15
N PHE A 145 -6.41 -6.52 -1.28
CA PHE A 145 -6.61 -7.69 -0.42
C PHE A 145 -6.01 -8.93 -1.07
N PHE A 146 -4.88 -9.39 -0.54
CA PHE A 146 -4.19 -10.58 -1.06
C PHE A 146 -5.06 -11.83 -1.03
N GLN A 147 -5.98 -11.94 -0.04
CA GLN A 147 -6.90 -13.08 0.04
C GLN A 147 -7.79 -13.22 -1.19
N LEU A 148 -8.23 -12.11 -1.76
CA LEU A 148 -9.11 -12.05 -2.93
C LEU A 148 -8.36 -11.74 -4.23
N GLY A 149 -7.10 -11.33 -4.14
CA GLY A 149 -6.29 -10.96 -5.31
C GLY A 149 -6.82 -9.74 -6.06
N ARG A 150 -7.46 -8.79 -5.37
CA ARG A 150 -8.04 -7.62 -6.04
C ARG A 150 -7.92 -6.32 -5.26
N PHE A 151 -8.02 -5.23 -6.01
CA PHE A 151 -8.13 -3.88 -5.49
C PHE A 151 -9.57 -3.51 -5.14
N MET A 152 -9.70 -2.74 -4.05
CA MET A 152 -10.91 -2.03 -3.67
C MET A 152 -10.58 -0.54 -3.62
N GLU A 153 -11.31 0.27 -4.38
CA GLU A 153 -11.20 1.73 -4.31
C GLU A 153 -11.92 2.25 -3.05
N VAL A 154 -11.31 3.23 -2.34
CA VAL A 154 -11.79 3.76 -1.06
C VAL A 154 -11.78 5.28 -1.00
#